data_2dde1373bd127f28522e883b1eb2ce64
#
_entry.id   2dde1373bd127f28522e883b1eb2ce64
#
_cell.length_a   1.000
_cell.length_b   1.000
_cell.length_c   1.000
_cell.angle_alpha   90.00
_cell.angle_beta   90.00
_cell.angle_gamma   90.00
#
_symmetry.space_group_name_H-M   'P 1'
#
loop_
_entity.id
_entity.type
_entity.pdbx_description
1 polymer ?
#
loop_
_entity_poly.entity_id
_entity_poly.type
_entity_poly.pdbx_seq_one_letter_code
_entity_poly.pdbx_strand_id
1 'polypeptide(L)'
;IVQLDLPGTKKLCEEALTEGIPALDVLEKAIYPGLNEIGDRYEKGEYFLSELIAAGEIIREVMKILKPTMLAGKMKFRGKMVIGTVRGDIHDIGKNIVITLVSAAGIEVTDLGVDVPEEKFIEAVRDNKPDVLGLSALLTTTMPEMKVVIDALENAGLRENVKVIVGGTPVTGDYANEIGADAYGEDAVKGRSIIEKSL
;
A
#
# COMPACT_ATOMS: atom_id res chain seq x y z
N ILE A 1 9.57 2.37 16.68
CA ILE A 1 8.66 1.59 15.85
C ILE A 1 8.97 0.09 15.90
N VAL A 2 10.22 -0.35 15.80
CA VAL A 2 10.60 -1.77 15.83
C VAL A 2 10.07 -2.52 17.07
N GLN A 3 10.01 -1.86 18.22
CA GLN A 3 9.44 -2.42 19.45
C GLN A 3 7.91 -2.40 19.51
N LEU A 4 7.24 -1.97 18.43
CA LEU A 4 5.79 -1.83 18.32
C LEU A 4 5.14 -0.96 19.41
N ASP A 5 5.90 0.01 19.93
CA ASP A 5 5.45 0.99 20.92
C ASP A 5 4.81 2.20 20.21
N LEU A 6 3.49 2.16 20.02
CA LEU A 6 2.74 3.26 19.38
C LEU A 6 2.85 4.58 20.16
N PRO A 7 2.61 4.61 21.51
CA PRO A 7 2.71 5.86 22.26
C PRO A 7 4.10 6.48 22.21
N GLY A 8 5.14 5.68 22.42
CA GLY A 8 6.52 6.14 22.36
C GLY A 8 6.93 6.62 20.97
N THR A 9 6.50 5.93 19.89
CA THR A 9 6.81 6.35 18.53
C THR A 9 6.14 7.68 18.18
N LYS A 10 4.87 7.87 18.56
CA LYS A 10 4.17 9.16 18.35
C LYS A 10 4.89 10.30 19.08
N LYS A 11 5.19 10.10 20.36
CA LYS A 11 5.88 11.09 21.18
C LYS A 11 7.22 11.52 20.57
N LEU A 12 8.03 10.55 20.14
CA LEU A 12 9.33 10.85 19.50
C LEU A 12 9.17 11.60 18.17
N CYS A 13 8.14 11.31 17.38
CA CYS A 13 7.85 12.08 16.16
C CYS A 13 7.45 13.53 16.47
N GLU A 14 6.61 13.75 17.48
CA GLU A 14 6.20 15.09 17.92
C GLU A 14 7.39 15.90 18.46
N GLU A 15 8.24 15.27 19.28
CA GLU A 15 9.46 15.87 19.80
C GLU A 15 10.42 16.27 18.66
N ALA A 16 10.67 15.38 17.71
CA ALA A 16 11.50 15.64 16.55
C ALA A 16 11.01 16.84 15.73
N LEU A 17 9.69 16.93 15.48
CA LEU A 17 9.11 18.08 14.78
C LEU A 17 9.27 19.38 15.59
N THR A 18 9.12 19.31 16.92
CA THR A 18 9.27 20.46 17.83
C THR A 18 10.71 20.97 17.84
N GLU A 19 11.68 20.06 17.74
CA GLU A 19 13.12 20.39 17.61
C GLU A 19 13.50 20.91 16.22
N GLY A 20 12.54 20.99 15.30
CA GLY A 20 12.75 21.51 13.94
C GLY A 20 13.32 20.49 12.95
N ILE A 21 13.31 19.19 13.30
CA ILE A 21 13.70 18.15 12.36
C ILE A 21 12.61 18.05 11.29
N PRO A 22 12.96 18.14 9.98
CA PRO A 22 11.97 18.01 8.92
C PRO A 22 11.21 16.67 9.00
N ALA A 23 9.90 16.71 8.82
CA ALA A 23 9.06 15.50 8.88
C ALA A 23 9.52 14.42 7.87
N LEU A 24 10.06 14.84 6.72
CA LEU A 24 10.65 13.93 5.75
C LEU A 24 11.87 13.20 6.31
N ASP A 25 12.74 13.89 7.03
CA ASP A 25 13.92 13.30 7.67
C ASP A 25 13.52 12.27 8.75
N VAL A 26 12.48 12.58 9.54
CA VAL A 26 11.91 11.63 10.51
C VAL A 26 11.43 10.38 9.79
N LEU A 27 10.73 10.54 8.67
CA LEU A 27 10.21 9.43 7.89
C LEU A 27 11.33 8.58 7.28
N GLU A 28 12.26 9.21 6.56
CA GLU A 28 13.34 8.53 5.82
C GLU A 28 14.41 7.91 6.72
N LYS A 29 14.78 8.61 7.81
CA LYS A 29 15.93 8.22 8.66
C LYS A 29 15.53 7.39 9.89
N ALA A 30 14.25 7.41 10.28
CA ALA A 30 13.77 6.68 11.46
C ALA A 30 12.63 5.72 11.16
N ILE A 31 11.56 6.18 10.50
CA ILE A 31 10.36 5.34 10.32
C ILE A 31 10.60 4.27 9.26
N TYR A 32 11.07 4.60 8.06
CA TYR A 32 11.32 3.63 6.99
C TYR A 32 12.35 2.56 7.38
N PRO A 33 13.50 2.88 7.97
CA PRO A 33 14.43 1.86 8.44
C PRO A 33 13.81 0.92 9.48
N GLY A 34 12.99 1.46 10.40
CA GLY A 34 12.30 0.65 11.39
C GLY A 34 11.26 -0.28 10.78
N LEU A 35 10.52 0.15 9.76
CA LEU A 35 9.56 -0.69 9.04
C LEU A 35 10.26 -1.76 8.19
N ASN A 36 11.40 -1.44 7.57
CA ASN A 36 12.21 -2.42 6.87
C ASN A 36 12.69 -3.51 7.83
N GLU A 37 13.19 -3.15 9.01
CA GLU A 37 13.58 -4.11 10.05
C GLU A 37 12.41 -5.02 10.48
N ILE A 38 11.20 -4.48 10.61
CA ILE A 38 10.00 -5.27 10.91
C ILE A 38 9.69 -6.26 9.77
N GLY A 39 9.81 -5.81 8.52
CA GLY A 39 9.64 -6.67 7.34
C GLY A 39 10.68 -7.79 7.29
N ASP A 40 11.95 -7.48 7.53
CA ASP A 40 13.05 -8.46 7.57
C ASP A 40 12.84 -9.51 8.68
N ARG A 41 12.35 -9.10 9.85
CA ARG A 41 12.03 -10.02 10.96
C ARG A 41 10.83 -10.91 10.63
N TYR A 42 9.85 -10.40 9.93
CA TYR A 42 8.75 -11.20 9.44
C TYR A 42 9.22 -12.27 8.44
N GLU A 43 10.06 -11.90 7.46
CA GLU A 43 10.63 -12.85 6.50
C GLU A 43 11.45 -13.96 7.18
N LYS A 44 12.17 -13.62 8.26
CA LYS A 44 12.95 -14.58 9.07
C LYS A 44 12.10 -15.42 10.01
N GLY A 45 10.79 -15.17 10.12
CA GLY A 45 9.89 -15.86 11.05
C GLY A 45 10.07 -15.43 12.52
N GLU A 46 10.78 -14.33 12.79
CA GLU A 46 10.94 -13.76 14.13
C GLU A 46 9.71 -12.95 14.54
N TYR A 47 9.04 -12.32 13.57
CA TYR A 47 7.77 -11.62 13.71
C TYR A 47 6.67 -12.36 12.93
N PHE A 48 5.43 -12.21 13.39
CA PHE A 48 4.25 -12.83 12.80
C PHE A 48 3.32 -11.76 12.21
N LEU A 49 2.18 -12.20 11.70
CA LEU A 49 1.17 -11.31 11.11
C LEU A 49 0.68 -10.23 12.09
N SER A 50 0.59 -10.56 13.39
CA SER A 50 0.20 -9.62 14.46
C SER A 50 1.12 -8.41 14.55
N GLU A 51 2.44 -8.63 14.40
CA GLU A 51 3.44 -7.56 14.45
C GLU A 51 3.36 -6.66 13.21
N LEU A 52 3.08 -7.22 12.04
CA LEU A 52 2.85 -6.42 10.82
C LEU A 52 1.58 -5.57 10.93
N ILE A 53 0.50 -6.12 11.48
CA ILE A 53 -0.74 -5.36 11.72
C ILE A 53 -0.49 -4.21 12.71
N ALA A 54 0.24 -4.48 13.80
CA ALA A 54 0.60 -3.46 14.78
C ALA A 54 1.49 -2.36 14.16
N ALA A 55 2.47 -2.73 13.32
CA ALA A 55 3.29 -1.77 12.59
C ALA A 55 2.45 -0.91 11.63
N GLY A 56 1.46 -1.49 10.96
CA GLY A 56 0.50 -0.77 10.11
C GLY A 56 -0.30 0.28 10.89
N GLU A 57 -0.74 -0.05 12.11
CA GLU A 57 -1.42 0.92 12.97
C GLU A 57 -0.48 2.05 13.39
N ILE A 58 0.76 1.72 13.76
CA ILE A 58 1.76 2.73 14.15
C ILE A 58 2.03 3.69 13.00
N ILE A 59 2.27 3.21 11.77
CA ILE A 59 2.54 4.08 10.63
C ILE A 59 1.33 4.97 10.30
N ARG A 60 0.11 4.42 10.38
CA ARG A 60 -1.11 5.20 10.15
C ARG A 60 -1.23 6.37 11.12
N GLU A 61 -0.96 6.14 12.42
CA GLU A 61 -1.01 7.16 13.44
C GLU A 61 0.13 8.19 13.32
N VAL A 62 1.35 7.73 13.03
CA VAL A 62 2.53 8.58 12.79
C VAL A 62 2.30 9.48 11.57
N MET A 63 1.71 8.95 10.49
CA MET A 63 1.41 9.75 9.30
C MET A 63 0.38 10.86 9.57
N LYS A 64 -0.54 10.71 10.52
CA LYS A 64 -1.42 11.81 10.94
C LYS A 64 -0.65 12.98 11.55
N ILE A 65 0.48 12.71 12.19
CA ILE A 65 1.36 13.73 12.80
C ILE A 65 2.28 14.36 11.73
N LEU A 66 2.90 13.53 10.89
CA LEU A 66 3.91 13.99 9.92
C LEU A 66 3.30 14.63 8.67
N LYS A 67 2.22 14.07 8.11
CA LYS A 67 1.62 14.52 6.82
C LYS A 67 1.25 16.00 6.77
N PRO A 68 0.65 16.62 7.80
CA PRO A 68 0.33 18.06 7.76
C PRO A 68 1.59 18.94 7.58
N THR A 69 2.69 18.56 8.25
CA THR A 69 3.97 19.30 8.17
C THR A 69 4.65 19.05 6.83
N MET A 70 4.50 17.87 6.25
CA MET A 70 5.06 17.50 4.96
C MET A 70 4.36 18.20 3.80
N LEU A 71 3.06 18.42 3.88
CA LEU A 71 2.28 19.15 2.86
C LEU A 71 2.65 20.64 2.80
N ALA A 72 3.18 21.19 3.89
CA ALA A 72 3.71 22.55 3.93
C ALA A 72 5.08 22.68 3.24
N GLY A 73 5.85 21.60 3.10
CA GLY A 73 7.11 21.51 2.35
C GLY A 73 6.92 20.52 1.19
N LYS A 74 7.26 20.91 -0.04
CA LYS A 74 7.11 20.08 -1.26
C LYS A 74 7.75 18.69 -1.12
N MET A 75 7.02 17.71 -0.59
CA MET A 75 7.48 16.34 -0.50
C MET A 75 7.40 15.68 -1.88
N LYS A 76 8.47 15.04 -2.29
CA LYS A 76 8.46 14.14 -3.45
C LYS A 76 8.29 12.71 -2.93
N PHE A 77 7.09 12.15 -3.04
CA PHE A 77 6.93 10.69 -2.98
C PHE A 77 7.71 10.06 -4.14
N ARG A 78 8.17 8.84 -3.96
CA ARG A 78 8.83 8.05 -5.01
C ARG A 78 7.87 7.64 -6.12
N GLY A 79 6.57 7.55 -5.78
CA GLY A 79 5.49 7.21 -6.69
C GLY A 79 4.16 7.25 -5.97
N LYS A 80 3.09 6.93 -6.69
CA LYS A 80 1.71 6.91 -6.19
C LYS A 80 1.06 5.56 -6.47
N MET A 81 0.31 5.08 -5.50
CA MET A 81 -0.47 3.86 -5.61
C MET A 81 -1.93 4.12 -5.20
N VAL A 82 -2.85 3.60 -5.98
CA VAL A 82 -4.25 3.38 -5.58
C VAL A 82 -4.41 1.90 -5.27
N ILE A 83 -5.09 1.55 -4.19
CA ILE A 83 -5.36 0.15 -3.85
C ILE A 83 -6.76 0.00 -3.28
N GLY A 84 -7.40 -1.14 -3.55
CA GLY A 84 -8.71 -1.47 -2.99
C GLY A 84 -8.99 -2.97 -3.05
N THR A 85 -9.89 -3.43 -2.20
CA THR A 85 -10.46 -4.77 -2.28
C THR A 85 -11.70 -4.71 -3.18
N VAL A 86 -11.75 -5.57 -4.18
CA VAL A 86 -12.77 -5.56 -5.22
C VAL A 86 -14.19 -5.76 -4.70
N ARG A 87 -15.19 -5.43 -5.52
CA ARG A 87 -16.62 -5.58 -5.22
C ARG A 87 -16.95 -6.95 -4.65
N GLY A 88 -17.82 -7.00 -3.63
CA GLY A 88 -18.27 -8.21 -2.96
C GLY A 88 -17.27 -8.83 -2.00
N ASP A 89 -16.07 -8.26 -1.87
CA ASP A 89 -15.04 -8.74 -0.95
C ASP A 89 -14.77 -7.71 0.15
N ILE A 90 -14.81 -8.17 1.42
CA ILE A 90 -14.62 -7.29 2.60
C ILE A 90 -13.31 -7.57 3.34
N HIS A 91 -12.46 -8.43 2.79
CA HIS A 91 -11.20 -8.80 3.42
C HIS A 91 -10.13 -7.72 3.15
N ASP A 92 -9.54 -7.19 4.21
CA ASP A 92 -8.59 -6.08 4.11
C ASP A 92 -7.23 -6.33 4.76
N ILE A 93 -7.05 -7.41 5.53
CA ILE A 93 -5.80 -7.67 6.28
C ILE A 93 -4.60 -7.68 5.33
N GLY A 94 -4.64 -8.49 4.28
CA GLY A 94 -3.54 -8.59 3.30
C GLY A 94 -3.26 -7.26 2.60
N LYS A 95 -4.33 -6.56 2.19
CA LYS A 95 -4.25 -5.23 1.57
C LYS A 95 -3.59 -4.21 2.52
N ASN A 96 -3.98 -4.19 3.78
CA ASN A 96 -3.45 -3.26 4.77
C ASN A 96 -1.96 -3.51 5.08
N ILE A 97 -1.50 -4.77 5.02
CA ILE A 97 -0.08 -5.10 5.12
C ILE A 97 0.69 -4.54 3.92
N VAL A 98 0.18 -4.73 2.69
CA VAL A 98 0.79 -4.15 1.48
C VAL A 98 0.87 -2.62 1.61
N ILE A 99 -0.22 -1.96 2.01
CA ILE A 99 -0.25 -0.51 2.24
C ILE A 99 0.85 -0.07 3.21
N THR A 100 1.00 -0.79 4.32
CA THR A 100 2.03 -0.52 5.33
C THR A 100 3.43 -0.58 4.73
N LEU A 101 3.76 -1.67 4.05
CA LEU A 101 5.08 -1.90 3.49
C LEU A 101 5.39 -0.92 2.34
N VAL A 102 4.41 -0.61 1.51
CA VAL A 102 4.55 0.31 0.36
C VAL A 102 4.68 1.76 0.83
N SER A 103 3.89 2.16 1.84
CA SER A 103 4.03 3.48 2.48
C SER A 103 5.41 3.64 3.14
N ALA A 104 5.92 2.58 3.76
CA ALA A 104 7.27 2.52 4.31
C ALA A 104 8.37 2.71 3.26
N ALA A 105 8.11 2.36 2.01
CA ALA A 105 9.02 2.57 0.88
C ALA A 105 8.93 3.99 0.28
N GLY A 106 8.14 4.88 0.87
CA GLY A 106 8.01 6.28 0.42
C GLY A 106 7.04 6.46 -0.76
N ILE A 107 6.09 5.56 -0.92
CA ILE A 107 5.06 5.63 -1.96
C ILE A 107 3.78 6.22 -1.35
N GLU A 108 3.18 7.20 -2.01
CA GLU A 108 1.88 7.74 -1.62
C GLU A 108 0.78 6.74 -1.94
N VAL A 109 0.02 6.31 -0.92
CA VAL A 109 -1.05 5.32 -1.09
C VAL A 109 -2.42 5.96 -0.88
N THR A 110 -3.31 5.79 -1.85
CA THR A 110 -4.74 6.05 -1.74
C THR A 110 -5.46 4.72 -1.58
N ASP A 111 -5.95 4.45 -0.37
CA ASP A 111 -6.75 3.27 -0.06
C ASP A 111 -8.23 3.54 -0.33
N LEU A 112 -8.85 2.76 -1.21
CA LEU A 112 -10.27 2.85 -1.53
C LEU A 112 -11.14 2.03 -0.56
N GLY A 113 -10.53 1.24 0.33
CA GLY A 113 -11.24 0.39 1.28
C GLY A 113 -11.57 -0.99 0.71
N VAL A 114 -12.76 -1.49 1.06
CA VAL A 114 -13.26 -2.83 0.69
C VAL A 114 -14.59 -2.72 -0.05
N ASP A 115 -15.02 -3.79 -0.72
CA ASP A 115 -16.25 -3.83 -1.51
C ASP A 115 -16.33 -2.67 -2.53
N VAL A 116 -15.20 -2.43 -3.21
CA VAL A 116 -15.03 -1.27 -4.08
C VAL A 116 -15.53 -1.62 -5.49
N PRO A 117 -16.55 -0.90 -6.01
CA PRO A 117 -17.01 -1.09 -7.36
C PRO A 117 -16.01 -0.52 -8.38
N GLU A 118 -16.02 -1.06 -9.61
CA GLU A 118 -15.08 -0.73 -10.68
C GLU A 118 -15.04 0.77 -11.00
N GLU A 119 -16.18 1.46 -10.94
CA GLU A 119 -16.27 2.89 -11.22
C GLU A 119 -15.39 3.72 -10.27
N LYS A 120 -15.27 3.29 -9.01
CA LYS A 120 -14.44 3.95 -8.01
C LYS A 120 -12.95 3.79 -8.30
N PHE A 121 -12.54 2.63 -8.79
CA PHE A 121 -11.15 2.45 -9.26
C PHE A 121 -10.87 3.37 -10.46
N ILE A 122 -11.79 3.47 -11.42
CA ILE A 122 -11.64 4.34 -12.59
C ILE A 122 -11.57 5.81 -12.19
N GLU A 123 -12.46 6.28 -11.32
CA GLU A 123 -12.42 7.64 -10.76
C GLU A 123 -11.06 7.91 -10.10
N ALA A 124 -10.62 7.00 -9.21
CA ALA A 124 -9.38 7.16 -8.46
C ALA A 124 -8.15 7.18 -9.38
N VAL A 125 -8.09 6.33 -10.41
CA VAL A 125 -6.99 6.34 -11.39
C VAL A 125 -6.97 7.64 -12.18
N ARG A 126 -8.13 8.13 -12.61
CA ARG A 126 -8.25 9.40 -13.35
C ARG A 126 -7.79 10.60 -12.52
N ASP A 127 -8.23 10.67 -11.27
CA ASP A 127 -8.03 11.83 -10.41
C ASP A 127 -6.61 11.85 -9.79
N ASN A 128 -6.11 10.71 -9.32
CA ASN A 128 -4.82 10.63 -8.63
C ASN A 128 -3.65 10.39 -9.60
N LYS A 129 -3.92 9.87 -10.81
CA LYS A 129 -2.90 9.46 -11.80
C LYS A 129 -1.79 8.63 -11.14
N PRO A 130 -2.14 7.48 -10.55
CA PRO A 130 -1.17 6.64 -9.86
C PRO A 130 -0.27 5.93 -10.87
N ASP A 131 0.94 5.59 -10.43
CA ASP A 131 1.85 4.71 -11.17
C ASP A 131 1.36 3.25 -11.10
N VAL A 132 0.76 2.89 -9.95
CA VAL A 132 0.32 1.52 -9.66
C VAL A 132 -1.12 1.51 -9.16
N LEU A 133 -1.91 0.55 -9.68
CA LEU A 133 -3.21 0.15 -9.16
C LEU A 133 -3.10 -1.26 -8.55
N GLY A 134 -3.40 -1.38 -7.25
CA GLY A 134 -3.48 -2.65 -6.54
C GLY A 134 -4.91 -3.15 -6.43
N LEU A 135 -5.16 -4.39 -6.83
CA LEU A 135 -6.45 -5.06 -6.64
C LEU A 135 -6.30 -6.25 -5.70
N SER A 136 -7.13 -6.32 -4.67
CA SER A 136 -7.14 -7.38 -3.67
C SER A 136 -8.44 -8.17 -3.73
N ALA A 137 -8.34 -9.51 -3.67
CA ALA A 137 -9.48 -10.41 -3.47
C ALA A 137 -9.06 -11.64 -2.65
N LEU A 138 -9.89 -12.05 -1.70
CA LEU A 138 -9.63 -13.25 -0.88
C LEU A 138 -10.49 -14.44 -1.26
N LEU A 139 -11.59 -14.24 -1.98
CA LEU A 139 -12.53 -15.29 -2.35
C LEU A 139 -12.41 -15.62 -3.84
N THR A 140 -12.48 -16.90 -4.18
CA THR A 140 -12.55 -17.33 -5.59
C THR A 140 -13.76 -16.76 -6.32
N THR A 141 -14.83 -16.47 -5.59
CA THR A 141 -16.05 -15.86 -6.11
C THR A 141 -15.93 -14.38 -6.42
N THR A 142 -14.96 -13.66 -5.80
CA THR A 142 -14.72 -12.24 -6.02
C THR A 142 -13.52 -11.95 -6.95
N MET A 143 -12.67 -12.96 -7.20
CA MET A 143 -11.56 -12.83 -8.18
C MET A 143 -11.99 -12.28 -9.55
N PRO A 144 -13.14 -12.69 -10.15
CA PRO A 144 -13.56 -12.17 -11.45
C PRO A 144 -13.77 -10.65 -11.49
N GLU A 145 -14.04 -10.01 -10.34
CA GLU A 145 -14.17 -8.56 -10.25
C GLU A 145 -12.86 -7.82 -10.57
N MET A 146 -11.70 -8.48 -10.40
CA MET A 146 -10.41 -7.91 -10.86
C MET A 146 -10.39 -7.72 -12.37
N LYS A 147 -10.90 -8.69 -13.13
CA LYS A 147 -11.04 -8.59 -14.59
C LYS A 147 -11.99 -7.47 -14.98
N VAL A 148 -13.13 -7.34 -14.26
CA VAL A 148 -14.09 -6.25 -14.49
C VAL A 148 -13.43 -4.88 -14.36
N VAL A 149 -12.58 -4.68 -13.33
CA VAL A 149 -11.83 -3.43 -13.16
C VAL A 149 -10.86 -3.20 -14.31
N ILE A 150 -10.12 -4.23 -14.75
CA ILE A 150 -9.16 -4.12 -15.86
C ILE A 150 -9.89 -3.76 -17.17
N ASP A 151 -11.00 -4.44 -17.47
CA ASP A 151 -11.81 -4.14 -18.66
C ASP A 151 -12.39 -2.72 -18.60
N ALA A 152 -12.79 -2.26 -17.42
CA ALA A 152 -13.26 -0.89 -17.22
C ALA A 152 -12.16 0.15 -17.46
N LEU A 153 -10.89 -0.15 -17.05
CA LEU A 153 -9.73 0.69 -17.39
C LEU A 153 -9.48 0.75 -18.89
N GLU A 154 -9.57 -0.38 -19.60
CA GLU A 154 -9.45 -0.43 -21.07
C GLU A 154 -10.53 0.42 -21.73
N ASN A 155 -11.79 0.22 -21.35
CA ASN A 155 -12.93 0.98 -21.89
C ASN A 155 -12.83 2.49 -21.62
N ALA A 156 -12.19 2.87 -20.50
CA ALA A 156 -11.94 4.27 -20.16
C ALA A 156 -10.68 4.86 -20.82
N GLY A 157 -9.88 4.06 -21.54
CA GLY A 157 -8.61 4.46 -22.14
C GLY A 157 -7.51 4.75 -21.11
N LEU A 158 -7.60 4.16 -19.91
CA LEU A 158 -6.69 4.38 -18.78
C LEU A 158 -5.73 3.21 -18.55
N ARG A 159 -5.96 2.04 -19.18
CA ARG A 159 -5.20 0.80 -18.89
C ARG A 159 -3.69 0.97 -19.07
N GLU A 160 -3.25 1.66 -20.13
CA GLU A 160 -1.83 1.89 -20.43
C GLU A 160 -1.16 2.93 -19.50
N ASN A 161 -1.95 3.67 -18.73
CA ASN A 161 -1.46 4.75 -17.90
C ASN A 161 -1.09 4.31 -16.48
N VAL A 162 -1.36 3.04 -16.12
CA VAL A 162 -1.18 2.53 -14.77
C VAL A 162 -0.77 1.06 -14.79
N LYS A 163 0.16 0.68 -13.91
CA LYS A 163 0.52 -0.72 -13.70
C LYS A 163 -0.48 -1.40 -12.77
N VAL A 164 -1.15 -2.43 -13.24
CA VAL A 164 -2.15 -3.19 -12.47
C VAL A 164 -1.48 -4.39 -11.82
N ILE A 165 -1.47 -4.41 -10.49
CA ILE A 165 -0.89 -5.50 -9.67
C ILE A 165 -2.03 -6.14 -8.89
N VAL A 166 -2.17 -7.45 -8.99
CA VAL A 166 -3.21 -8.21 -8.31
C VAL A 166 -2.61 -9.07 -7.21
N GLY A 167 -3.38 -9.32 -6.15
CA GLY A 167 -2.96 -10.18 -5.04
C GLY A 167 -4.13 -10.65 -4.21
N GLY A 168 -3.85 -11.67 -3.39
CA GLY A 168 -4.80 -12.33 -2.51
C GLY A 168 -4.65 -13.84 -2.56
N THR A 169 -5.08 -14.54 -1.51
CA THR A 169 -4.80 -15.98 -1.33
C THR A 169 -5.18 -16.87 -2.52
N PRO A 170 -6.33 -16.69 -3.20
CA PRO A 170 -6.69 -17.54 -4.33
C PRO A 170 -6.09 -17.07 -5.67
N VAL A 171 -5.48 -15.88 -5.71
CA VAL A 171 -4.89 -15.31 -6.93
C VAL A 171 -3.59 -16.04 -7.26
N THR A 172 -3.35 -16.29 -8.55
CA THR A 172 -2.13 -16.90 -9.06
C THR A 172 -1.52 -16.07 -10.18
N GLY A 173 -0.24 -16.32 -10.49
CA GLY A 173 0.42 -15.67 -11.63
C GLY A 173 -0.26 -15.99 -12.97
N ASP A 174 -0.74 -17.21 -13.13
CA ASP A 174 -1.47 -17.62 -14.36
C ASP A 174 -2.78 -16.85 -14.49
N TYR A 175 -3.54 -16.71 -13.40
CA TYR A 175 -4.76 -15.90 -13.39
C TYR A 175 -4.47 -14.42 -13.67
N ALA A 176 -3.42 -13.86 -13.07
CA ALA A 176 -3.02 -12.48 -13.34
C ALA A 176 -2.73 -12.25 -14.84
N ASN A 177 -2.00 -13.17 -15.47
CA ASN A 177 -1.74 -13.12 -16.92
C ASN A 177 -3.03 -13.25 -17.74
N GLU A 178 -3.92 -14.18 -17.37
CA GLU A 178 -5.21 -14.41 -18.05
C GLU A 178 -6.08 -13.15 -18.08
N ILE A 179 -6.16 -12.43 -16.94
CA ILE A 179 -6.99 -11.23 -16.84
C ILE A 179 -6.32 -9.95 -17.36
N GLY A 180 -5.06 -10.02 -17.79
CA GLY A 180 -4.31 -8.87 -18.31
C GLY A 180 -3.74 -7.94 -17.24
N ALA A 181 -3.48 -8.44 -16.03
CA ALA A 181 -2.72 -7.71 -15.01
C ALA A 181 -1.23 -7.67 -15.38
N ASP A 182 -0.52 -6.62 -14.94
CA ASP A 182 0.91 -6.47 -15.20
C ASP A 182 1.77 -7.35 -14.28
N ALA A 183 1.29 -7.64 -13.07
CA ALA A 183 2.00 -8.48 -12.13
C ALA A 183 1.09 -9.08 -11.04
N TYR A 184 1.64 -10.09 -10.35
CA TYR A 184 1.04 -10.80 -9.23
C TYR A 184 1.93 -10.71 -7.99
N GLY A 185 1.36 -10.24 -6.88
CA GLY A 185 1.98 -10.27 -5.56
C GLY A 185 1.55 -11.52 -4.79
N GLU A 186 2.44 -12.54 -4.71
CA GLU A 186 2.17 -13.79 -3.99
C GLU A 186 1.96 -13.55 -2.49
N ASP A 187 2.71 -12.60 -1.95
CA ASP A 187 2.60 -12.11 -0.59
C ASP A 187 2.86 -10.59 -0.54
N ALA A 188 2.72 -10.00 0.62
CA ALA A 188 2.86 -8.56 0.78
C ALA A 188 4.30 -8.05 0.54
N VAL A 189 5.31 -8.86 0.84
CA VAL A 189 6.72 -8.50 0.65
C VAL A 189 7.09 -8.56 -0.82
N LYS A 190 6.71 -9.65 -1.52
CA LYS A 190 6.87 -9.75 -2.98
C LYS A 190 6.08 -8.67 -3.71
N GLY A 191 4.83 -8.42 -3.26
CA GLY A 191 4.00 -7.34 -3.77
C GLY A 191 4.70 -5.98 -3.66
N ARG A 192 5.24 -5.63 -2.49
CA ARG A 192 6.04 -4.42 -2.30
C ARG A 192 7.22 -4.35 -3.29
N SER A 193 8.01 -5.43 -3.40
CA SER A 193 9.19 -5.47 -4.28
C SER A 193 8.81 -5.23 -5.75
N ILE A 194 7.66 -5.77 -6.19
CA ILE A 194 7.14 -5.57 -7.55
C ILE A 194 6.71 -4.11 -7.74
N ILE A 195 5.98 -3.56 -6.78
CA ILE A 195 5.52 -2.16 -6.81
C ILE A 195 6.71 -1.20 -6.92
N GLU A 196 7.74 -1.38 -6.09
CA GLU A 196 8.95 -0.53 -6.13
C GLU A 196 9.69 -0.59 -7.47
N LYS A 197 9.66 -1.72 -8.17
CA LYS A 197 10.27 -1.89 -9.49
C LYS A 197 9.42 -1.32 -10.63
N SER A 198 8.15 -1.02 -10.37
CA SER A 198 7.20 -0.50 -11.35
C SER A 198 7.15 1.03 -11.39
N LEU A 199 7.90 1.69 -10.49
CA LEU A 199 8.06 3.14 -10.41
C LEU A 199 9.31 3.61 -11.19
#